data_17f6364ea96fb05b7b60de68841ab394
#
_entry.id   17f6364ea96fb05b7b60de68841ab394
#
_cell.length_a   1.000
_cell.length_b   1.000
_cell.length_c   1.000
_cell.angle_alpha   90.00
_cell.angle_beta   90.00
_cell.angle_gamma   90.00
#
_symmetry.space_group_name_H-M   'P 1'
#
loop_
_entity.id
_entity.type
_entity.pdbx_description
1 polymer ?
#
loop_
_entity_poly.entity_id
_entity_poly.type
_entity_poly.pdbx_seq_one_letter_code
_entity_poly.pdbx_strand_id
1 'polypeptide(L)'
;MNDWVQIRQWRKVTRAELIVRRSRFEPGQRRRWNDEITERLVRGFPQLVGNTIAFCWPYKEEVDVRFAIRQFRERGARAAMPAVVDPKGPLEFRFWWPGAAMQPGVLGIPVPEGTDVVIPDVAIVPMNGFDERGYRLGYGGGYFDRTLAVLNPQPLVIGVSFEALRLPTIYPQPHDIPMNFVVTEAAIYQVRPVGLSPVTNEECASLRTELFAPHRYQPKLGGKYAMPDAEVPRYSSPVCYANEFSADYFGA
;
A
#
# COMPACT_ATOMS: atom_id res chain seq x y z
N MET A 1 -28.74 -6.88 1.11
CA MET A 1 -28.25 -7.75 0.01
C MET A 1 -27.57 -8.93 0.67
N ASN A 2 -28.11 -10.15 0.55
CA ASN A 2 -27.62 -11.35 1.24
C ASN A 2 -27.15 -12.46 0.26
N ASP A 3 -27.42 -12.28 -1.02
CA ASP A 3 -27.01 -13.24 -2.04
C ASP A 3 -25.62 -12.89 -2.58
N TRP A 4 -24.71 -13.87 -2.53
CA TRP A 4 -23.33 -13.73 -3.01
C TRP A 4 -23.24 -13.35 -4.49
N VAL A 5 -24.14 -13.86 -5.34
CA VAL A 5 -24.15 -13.54 -6.77
C VAL A 5 -24.43 -12.05 -6.97
N GLN A 6 -25.42 -11.53 -6.25
CA GLN A 6 -25.77 -10.10 -6.29
C GLN A 6 -24.64 -9.22 -5.74
N ILE A 7 -24.01 -9.62 -4.62
CA ILE A 7 -22.89 -8.89 -4.03
C ILE A 7 -21.70 -8.85 -5.00
N ARG A 8 -21.38 -9.98 -5.61
CA ARG A 8 -20.28 -10.07 -6.60
C ARG A 8 -20.53 -9.16 -7.80
N GLN A 9 -21.75 -9.14 -8.31
CA GLN A 9 -22.14 -8.26 -9.42
C GLN A 9 -22.06 -6.79 -9.01
N TRP A 10 -22.62 -6.46 -7.86
CA TRP A 10 -22.56 -5.10 -7.30
C TRP A 10 -21.09 -4.64 -7.13
N ARG A 11 -20.24 -5.44 -6.50
CA ARG A 11 -18.81 -5.14 -6.34
C ARG A 11 -18.11 -4.92 -7.68
N LYS A 12 -18.49 -5.68 -8.73
CA LYS A 12 -17.94 -5.53 -10.09
C LYS A 12 -18.32 -4.17 -10.70
N VAL A 13 -19.58 -3.79 -10.61
CA VAL A 13 -20.10 -2.51 -11.13
C VAL A 13 -19.51 -1.34 -10.36
N THR A 14 -19.63 -1.36 -9.04
CA THR A 14 -19.12 -0.29 -8.15
C THR A 14 -17.62 -0.06 -8.34
N ARG A 15 -16.84 -1.14 -8.49
CA ARG A 15 -15.41 -1.02 -8.79
C ARG A 15 -15.13 -0.25 -10.07
N ALA A 16 -15.86 -0.57 -11.15
CA ALA A 16 -15.72 0.12 -12.42
C ALA A 16 -16.09 1.61 -12.29
N GLU A 17 -17.17 1.92 -11.59
CA GLU A 17 -17.61 3.29 -11.33
C GLU A 17 -16.58 4.09 -10.53
N LEU A 18 -16.00 3.50 -9.47
CA LEU A 18 -14.99 4.15 -8.65
C LEU A 18 -13.68 4.40 -9.41
N ILE A 19 -13.25 3.47 -10.27
CA ILE A 19 -12.09 3.67 -11.14
C ILE A 19 -12.35 4.83 -12.11
N VAL A 20 -13.52 4.88 -12.74
CA VAL A 20 -13.91 6.01 -13.62
C VAL A 20 -14.01 7.32 -12.83
N ARG A 21 -14.58 7.28 -11.60
CA ARG A 21 -14.64 8.47 -10.75
C ARG A 21 -13.25 8.99 -10.42
N ARG A 22 -12.31 8.09 -10.08
CA ARG A 22 -10.93 8.43 -9.76
C ARG A 22 -10.19 9.04 -10.95
N SER A 23 -10.37 8.51 -12.15
CA SER A 23 -9.73 9.04 -13.36
C SER A 23 -10.20 10.45 -13.77
N ARG A 24 -11.32 10.91 -13.19
CA ARG A 24 -11.89 12.25 -13.43
C ARG A 24 -11.40 13.30 -12.41
N PHE A 25 -10.62 12.91 -11.43
CA PHE A 25 -10.05 13.89 -10.50
C PHE A 25 -9.08 14.81 -11.23
N GLU A 26 -9.22 16.10 -10.99
CA GLU A 26 -8.35 17.11 -11.60
C GLU A 26 -6.89 16.83 -11.16
N PRO A 27 -5.91 16.85 -12.11
CA PRO A 27 -4.53 16.46 -11.80
C PRO A 27 -3.88 17.27 -10.67
N GLY A 28 -4.10 18.57 -10.60
CA GLY A 28 -3.58 19.42 -9.53
C GLY A 28 -4.21 19.11 -8.17
N GLN A 29 -5.51 18.78 -8.13
CA GLN A 29 -6.19 18.35 -6.92
C GLN A 29 -5.65 17.00 -6.45
N ARG A 30 -5.50 16.02 -7.35
CA ARG A 30 -4.94 14.70 -7.03
C ARG A 30 -3.51 14.80 -6.48
N ARG A 31 -2.69 15.72 -7.03
CA ARG A 31 -1.34 15.98 -6.51
C ARG A 31 -1.40 16.48 -5.07
N ARG A 32 -2.19 17.51 -4.77
CA ARG A 32 -2.38 18.02 -3.40
C ARG A 32 -2.82 16.92 -2.44
N TRP A 33 -3.77 16.08 -2.84
CA TRP A 33 -4.25 14.97 -2.03
C TRP A 33 -3.16 13.91 -1.78
N ASN A 34 -2.34 13.59 -2.78
CA ASN A 34 -1.19 12.72 -2.59
C ASN A 34 -0.16 13.29 -1.61
N ASP A 35 0.08 14.61 -1.65
CA ASP A 35 0.97 15.29 -0.71
C ASP A 35 0.42 15.23 0.72
N GLU A 36 -0.87 15.47 0.90
CA GLU A 36 -1.54 15.36 2.20
C GLU A 36 -1.52 13.93 2.76
N ILE A 37 -1.79 12.93 1.93
CA ILE A 37 -1.70 11.51 2.33
C ILE A 37 -0.26 11.16 2.70
N THR A 38 0.72 11.62 1.92
CA THR A 38 2.14 11.42 2.21
C THR A 38 2.51 12.02 3.56
N GLU A 39 2.08 13.25 3.84
CA GLU A 39 2.34 13.93 5.11
C GLU A 39 1.71 13.15 6.29
N ARG A 40 0.45 12.71 6.15
CA ARG A 40 -0.22 11.91 7.18
C ARG A 40 0.48 10.58 7.45
N LEU A 41 0.89 9.87 6.40
CA LEU A 41 1.65 8.63 6.56
C LEU A 41 2.96 8.88 7.31
N VAL A 42 3.72 9.88 6.93
CA VAL A 42 5.05 10.15 7.50
C VAL A 42 5.00 10.69 8.91
N ARG A 43 4.00 11.55 9.23
CA ARG A 43 3.82 12.12 10.57
C ARG A 43 3.05 11.21 11.51
N GLY A 44 2.03 10.53 10.99
CA GLY A 44 1.20 9.65 11.80
C GLY A 44 1.86 8.33 12.15
N PHE A 45 2.83 7.87 11.35
CA PHE A 45 3.46 6.58 11.54
C PHE A 45 5.00 6.64 11.58
N PRO A 46 5.61 7.50 12.43
CA PRO A 46 7.08 7.62 12.53
C PRO A 46 7.74 6.30 12.97
N GLN A 47 7.01 5.43 13.66
CA GLN A 47 7.45 4.11 14.12
C GLN A 47 7.65 3.10 12.98
N LEU A 48 7.28 3.41 11.75
CA LEU A 48 7.59 2.57 10.59
C LEU A 48 9.07 2.61 10.19
N VAL A 49 9.84 3.55 10.73
CA VAL A 49 11.29 3.60 10.58
C VAL A 49 11.90 2.33 11.17
N GLY A 50 12.83 1.69 10.43
CA GLY A 50 13.46 0.42 10.83
C GLY A 50 12.66 -0.84 10.43
N ASN A 51 11.44 -0.70 9.94
CA ASN A 51 10.60 -1.80 9.50
C ASN A 51 10.72 -2.07 7.99
N THR A 52 10.25 -3.24 7.56
CA THR A 52 10.05 -3.57 6.15
C THR A 52 8.62 -3.21 5.74
N ILE A 53 8.49 -2.23 4.86
CA ILE A 53 7.21 -1.71 4.40
C ILE A 53 6.91 -2.27 3.01
N ALA A 54 5.87 -3.07 2.88
CA ALA A 54 5.32 -3.46 1.59
C ALA A 54 4.43 -2.35 1.04
N PHE A 55 4.59 -2.04 -0.24
CA PHE A 55 3.77 -1.07 -0.95
C PHE A 55 3.51 -1.52 -2.38
N CYS A 56 2.44 -1.03 -3.00
CA CYS A 56 2.15 -1.26 -4.41
C CYS A 56 2.62 -0.09 -5.27
N TRP A 57 3.07 -0.42 -6.47
CA TRP A 57 3.24 0.57 -7.51
C TRP A 57 1.86 1.14 -7.90
N PRO A 58 1.68 2.47 -7.96
CA PRO A 58 0.37 3.06 -8.25
C PRO A 58 -0.11 2.64 -9.65
N TYR A 59 -1.37 2.27 -9.74
CA TYR A 59 -2.01 1.83 -10.96
C TYR A 59 -3.34 2.55 -11.18
N LYS A 60 -3.59 3.03 -12.41
CA LYS A 60 -4.83 3.76 -12.76
C LYS A 60 -5.17 4.88 -11.78
N GLU A 61 -4.28 5.84 -11.62
CA GLU A 61 -4.43 7.03 -10.77
C GLU A 61 -4.71 6.71 -9.28
N GLU A 62 -4.19 5.60 -8.77
CA GLU A 62 -4.19 5.32 -7.33
C GLU A 62 -3.39 6.36 -6.55
N VAL A 63 -3.59 6.37 -5.23
CA VAL A 63 -2.72 7.14 -4.32
C VAL A 63 -1.27 6.74 -4.54
N ASP A 64 -0.42 7.72 -4.78
CA ASP A 64 1.00 7.50 -4.99
C ASP A 64 1.76 7.56 -3.66
N VAL A 65 1.97 6.40 -3.08
CA VAL A 65 2.68 6.26 -1.80
C VAL A 65 4.20 6.29 -1.92
N ARG A 66 4.76 6.32 -3.14
CA ARG A 66 6.22 6.27 -3.37
C ARG A 66 6.96 7.41 -2.68
N PHE A 67 6.33 8.59 -2.56
CA PHE A 67 6.90 9.72 -1.83
C PHE A 67 7.03 9.46 -0.33
N ALA A 68 6.02 8.83 0.28
CA ALA A 68 6.09 8.40 1.68
C ALA A 68 7.14 7.30 1.86
N ILE A 69 7.16 6.30 0.97
CA ILE A 69 8.15 5.21 0.99
C ILE A 69 9.57 5.77 0.89
N ARG A 70 9.81 6.74 0.01
CA ARG A 70 11.10 7.42 -0.08
C ARG A 70 11.51 8.02 1.26
N GLN A 71 10.63 8.79 1.90
CA GLN A 71 10.92 9.45 3.17
C GLN A 71 11.15 8.43 4.31
N PHE A 72 10.42 7.32 4.35
CA PHE A 72 10.65 6.24 5.30
C PHE A 72 12.01 5.57 5.07
N ARG A 73 12.37 5.31 3.81
CA ARG A 73 13.67 4.70 3.46
C ARG A 73 14.85 5.61 3.82
N GLU A 74 14.75 6.91 3.56
CA GLU A 74 15.77 7.91 3.95
C GLU A 74 16.00 7.94 5.47
N ARG A 75 15.02 7.44 6.25
CA ARG A 75 15.10 7.32 7.71
C ARG A 75 15.44 5.90 8.19
N GLY A 76 15.71 4.95 7.28
CA GLY A 76 16.18 3.59 7.62
C GLY A 76 15.13 2.48 7.50
N ALA A 77 13.93 2.74 6.99
CA ALA A 77 13.00 1.68 6.63
C ALA A 77 13.46 0.94 5.37
N ARG A 78 13.06 -0.31 5.23
CA ARG A 78 13.21 -1.10 4.01
C ARG A 78 11.89 -1.13 3.25
N ALA A 79 11.96 -1.25 1.93
CA ALA A 79 10.77 -1.34 1.09
C ALA A 79 10.68 -2.69 0.40
N ALA A 80 9.45 -3.18 0.19
CA ALA A 80 9.18 -4.39 -0.56
C ALA A 80 7.95 -4.18 -1.47
N MET A 81 7.91 -4.89 -2.59
CA MET A 81 6.79 -4.84 -3.53
C MET A 81 6.17 -6.22 -3.71
N PRO A 82 4.84 -6.29 -3.89
CA PRO A 82 4.14 -7.54 -4.12
C PRO A 82 4.41 -8.09 -5.53
N ALA A 83 4.65 -9.38 -5.62
CA ALA A 83 4.73 -10.13 -6.86
C ALA A 83 3.70 -11.26 -6.87
N VAL A 84 3.00 -11.43 -7.99
CA VAL A 84 2.11 -12.57 -8.21
C VAL A 84 2.93 -13.70 -8.79
N VAL A 85 3.17 -14.75 -8.02
CA VAL A 85 3.87 -15.96 -8.47
C VAL A 85 2.89 -17.07 -8.84
N ASP A 86 1.75 -17.12 -8.15
CA ASP A 86 0.61 -18.00 -8.46
C ASP A 86 -0.66 -17.14 -8.55
N PRO A 87 -1.40 -17.16 -9.68
CA PRO A 87 -2.64 -16.42 -9.82
C PRO A 87 -3.73 -16.79 -8.79
N LYS A 88 -3.65 -17.97 -8.19
CA LYS A 88 -4.59 -18.44 -7.16
C LYS A 88 -4.00 -18.40 -5.74
N GLY A 89 -2.70 -18.16 -5.63
CA GLY A 89 -1.96 -18.12 -4.37
C GLY A 89 -1.93 -16.76 -3.71
N PRO A 90 -1.23 -16.64 -2.57
CA PRO A 90 -0.87 -15.38 -1.95
C PRO A 90 0.20 -14.65 -2.79
N LEU A 91 0.38 -13.37 -2.50
CA LEU A 91 1.49 -12.57 -3.02
C LEU A 91 2.79 -12.96 -2.30
N GLU A 92 3.90 -12.95 -3.04
CA GLU A 92 5.21 -12.82 -2.44
C GLU A 92 5.56 -11.34 -2.34
N PHE A 93 6.27 -10.94 -1.28
CA PHE A 93 6.85 -9.61 -1.20
C PHE A 93 8.34 -9.71 -1.42
N ARG A 94 8.86 -8.87 -2.35
CA ARG A 94 10.26 -8.86 -2.74
C ARG A 94 10.88 -7.52 -2.38
N PHE A 95 12.10 -7.52 -1.85
CA PHE A 95 12.81 -6.29 -1.55
C PHE A 95 12.90 -5.39 -2.78
N TRP A 96 12.68 -4.11 -2.52
CA TRP A 96 12.78 -3.08 -3.53
C TRP A 96 13.59 -1.89 -3.02
N TRP A 97 14.40 -1.34 -3.91
CA TRP A 97 15.09 -0.07 -3.74
C TRP A 97 15.18 0.64 -5.09
N PRO A 98 15.39 2.00 -5.13
CA PRO A 98 15.65 2.70 -6.38
C PRO A 98 16.86 2.11 -7.08
N GLY A 99 16.69 1.74 -8.36
CA GLY A 99 17.72 1.04 -9.14
C GLY A 99 17.69 -0.50 -9.03
N ALA A 100 16.78 -1.09 -8.26
CA ALA A 100 16.53 -2.54 -8.34
C ALA A 100 16.13 -2.94 -9.76
N ALA A 101 16.59 -4.09 -10.22
CA ALA A 101 16.13 -4.65 -11.48
C ALA A 101 14.63 -4.94 -11.39
N MET A 102 13.90 -4.58 -12.43
CA MET A 102 12.46 -4.71 -12.50
C MET A 102 12.04 -5.49 -13.74
N GLN A 103 11.00 -6.31 -13.61
CA GLN A 103 10.37 -7.02 -14.73
C GLN A 103 8.87 -6.74 -14.76
N PRO A 104 8.22 -6.85 -15.93
CA PRO A 104 6.77 -6.73 -16.03
C PRO A 104 6.08 -7.83 -15.22
N GLY A 105 5.17 -7.44 -14.31
CA GLY A 105 4.30 -8.34 -13.57
C GLY A 105 2.88 -8.38 -14.14
N VAL A 106 1.94 -8.88 -13.35
CA VAL A 106 0.52 -8.93 -13.69
C VAL A 106 -0.01 -7.51 -13.92
N LEU A 107 -0.86 -7.33 -14.91
CA LEU A 107 -1.39 -6.04 -15.37
C LEU A 107 -0.33 -5.05 -15.86
N GLY A 108 0.88 -5.50 -16.15
CA GLY A 108 2.00 -4.62 -16.52
C GLY A 108 2.61 -3.86 -15.34
N ILE A 109 2.19 -4.14 -14.11
CA ILE A 109 2.75 -3.52 -12.91
C ILE A 109 4.18 -4.07 -12.70
N PRO A 110 5.20 -3.19 -12.59
CA PRO A 110 6.58 -3.66 -12.43
C PRO A 110 6.77 -4.36 -11.09
N VAL A 111 7.55 -5.45 -11.09
CA VAL A 111 7.92 -6.21 -9.88
C VAL A 111 9.44 -6.37 -9.81
N PRO A 112 10.04 -6.36 -8.60
CA PRO A 112 11.48 -6.57 -8.45
C PRO A 112 11.92 -7.94 -8.98
N GLU A 113 13.03 -7.97 -9.73
CA GLU A 113 13.63 -9.17 -10.28
C GLU A 113 14.88 -9.58 -9.49
N GLY A 114 14.98 -10.87 -9.16
CA GLY A 114 16.17 -11.43 -8.50
C GLY A 114 16.44 -10.92 -7.09
N THR A 115 15.48 -10.26 -6.44
CA THR A 115 15.62 -9.78 -5.06
C THR A 115 15.02 -10.77 -4.06
N ASP A 116 15.46 -10.68 -2.80
CA ASP A 116 15.01 -11.60 -1.75
C ASP A 116 13.51 -11.45 -1.46
N VAL A 117 12.87 -12.59 -1.21
CA VAL A 117 11.50 -12.65 -0.69
C VAL A 117 11.51 -12.36 0.81
N VAL A 118 10.58 -11.53 1.25
CA VAL A 118 10.51 -11.08 2.65
C VAL A 118 9.08 -11.12 3.17
N ILE A 119 8.95 -11.24 4.49
CA ILE A 119 7.69 -10.99 5.19
C ILE A 119 7.70 -9.52 5.63
N PRO A 120 6.77 -8.69 5.17
CA PRO A 120 6.73 -7.29 5.57
C PRO A 120 6.18 -7.14 7.00
N ASP A 121 6.71 -6.16 7.73
CA ASP A 121 6.17 -5.74 9.03
C ASP A 121 4.91 -4.88 8.87
N VAL A 122 4.85 -4.16 7.76
CA VAL A 122 3.77 -3.24 7.40
C VAL A 122 3.41 -3.40 5.93
N ALA A 123 2.13 -3.35 5.61
CA ALA A 123 1.63 -3.32 4.23
C ALA A 123 0.79 -2.05 4.00
N ILE A 124 1.24 -1.19 3.09
CA ILE A 124 0.45 -0.05 2.61
C ILE A 124 -0.28 -0.50 1.34
N VAL A 125 -1.60 -0.59 1.44
CA VAL A 125 -2.45 -1.24 0.43
C VAL A 125 -3.33 -0.20 -0.26
N PRO A 126 -3.22 -0.02 -1.59
CA PRO A 126 -4.12 0.86 -2.32
C PRO A 126 -5.52 0.25 -2.42
N MET A 127 -6.52 1.12 -2.39
CA MET A 127 -7.92 0.72 -2.42
C MET A 127 -8.67 1.48 -3.51
N ASN A 128 -9.44 0.77 -4.35
CA ASN A 128 -10.36 1.41 -5.31
C ASN A 128 -11.55 2.07 -4.60
N GLY A 129 -11.87 1.59 -3.42
CA GLY A 129 -12.84 2.14 -2.49
C GLY A 129 -12.71 1.43 -1.14
N PHE A 130 -13.28 2.01 -0.11
CA PHE A 130 -13.30 1.45 1.24
C PHE A 130 -14.64 1.78 1.93
N ASP A 131 -15.00 1.00 2.93
CA ASP A 131 -16.25 1.21 3.64
C ASP A 131 -16.06 1.70 5.08
N GLU A 132 -17.18 2.02 5.73
CA GLU A 132 -17.25 2.51 7.10
C GLU A 132 -16.66 1.55 8.15
N ARG A 133 -16.40 0.31 7.77
CA ARG A 133 -15.83 -0.72 8.64
C ARG A 133 -14.37 -1.03 8.31
N GLY A 134 -13.77 -0.27 7.39
CA GLY A 134 -12.37 -0.43 7.00
C GLY A 134 -12.09 -1.58 6.04
N TYR A 135 -13.12 -2.15 5.43
CA TYR A 135 -12.93 -3.14 4.36
C TYR A 135 -12.66 -2.44 3.04
N ARG A 136 -11.87 -3.10 2.18
CA ARG A 136 -11.45 -2.54 0.90
C ARG A 136 -12.15 -3.19 -0.28
N LEU A 137 -12.44 -2.39 -1.28
CA LEU A 137 -12.79 -2.84 -2.61
C LEU A 137 -11.53 -2.72 -3.51
N GLY A 138 -10.86 -3.86 -3.75
CA GLY A 138 -9.70 -3.95 -4.65
C GLY A 138 -10.12 -4.27 -6.10
N TYR A 139 -9.19 -4.78 -6.91
CA TYR A 139 -9.45 -5.16 -8.32
C TYR A 139 -10.21 -6.47 -8.51
N GLY A 140 -10.52 -7.19 -7.45
CA GLY A 140 -11.33 -8.41 -7.48
C GLY A 140 -10.54 -9.72 -7.60
N GLY A 141 -9.22 -9.66 -7.64
CA GLY A 141 -8.36 -10.85 -7.64
C GLY A 141 -8.22 -11.52 -6.27
N GLY A 142 -8.60 -10.85 -5.17
CA GLY A 142 -8.51 -11.38 -3.81
C GLY A 142 -7.08 -11.61 -3.30
N TYR A 143 -6.08 -11.07 -3.99
CA TYR A 143 -4.67 -11.30 -3.65
C TYR A 143 -4.33 -10.89 -2.21
N PHE A 144 -4.70 -9.68 -1.81
CA PHE A 144 -4.41 -9.21 -0.46
C PHE A 144 -5.14 -9.99 0.62
N ASP A 145 -6.40 -10.41 0.41
CA ASP A 145 -7.13 -11.21 1.39
C ASP A 145 -6.48 -12.56 1.59
N ARG A 146 -6.11 -13.25 0.50
CA ARG A 146 -5.37 -14.52 0.59
C ARG A 146 -4.01 -14.34 1.25
N THR A 147 -3.30 -13.27 0.93
CA THR A 147 -1.97 -13.00 1.48
C THR A 147 -2.04 -12.71 2.98
N LEU A 148 -2.91 -11.81 3.38
CA LEU A 148 -3.08 -11.45 4.79
C LEU A 148 -3.58 -12.63 5.63
N ALA A 149 -4.38 -13.54 5.04
CA ALA A 149 -4.86 -14.73 5.74
C ALA A 149 -3.74 -15.75 6.10
N VAL A 150 -2.63 -15.75 5.36
CA VAL A 150 -1.54 -16.72 5.56
C VAL A 150 -0.27 -16.14 6.16
N LEU A 151 -0.13 -14.80 6.16
CA LEU A 151 1.03 -14.16 6.78
C LEU A 151 1.00 -14.34 8.30
N ASN A 152 2.09 -14.88 8.83
CA ASN A 152 2.30 -15.03 10.27
C ASN A 152 3.75 -14.63 10.61
N PRO A 153 3.91 -13.58 11.43
CA PRO A 153 2.82 -12.79 11.98
C PRO A 153 2.16 -11.90 10.91
N GLN A 154 0.97 -11.43 11.23
CA GLN A 154 0.28 -10.49 10.34
C GLN A 154 0.96 -9.13 10.36
N PRO A 155 1.20 -8.50 9.19
CA PRO A 155 1.69 -7.13 9.13
C PRO A 155 0.65 -6.14 9.64
N LEU A 156 1.09 -4.97 10.07
CA LEU A 156 0.19 -3.82 10.18
C LEU A 156 -0.29 -3.45 8.78
N VAL A 157 -1.60 -3.33 8.59
CA VAL A 157 -2.19 -3.04 7.27
C VAL A 157 -2.78 -1.63 7.26
N ILE A 158 -2.21 -0.77 6.43
CA ILE A 158 -2.66 0.61 6.22
C ILE A 158 -3.25 0.72 4.81
N GLY A 159 -4.56 0.88 4.73
CA GLY A 159 -5.23 1.16 3.46
C GLY A 159 -5.07 2.62 3.06
N VAL A 160 -4.80 2.89 1.79
CA VAL A 160 -4.75 4.26 1.26
C VAL A 160 -5.76 4.43 0.12
N SER A 161 -6.50 5.53 0.17
CA SER A 161 -7.49 5.89 -0.85
C SER A 161 -7.80 7.38 -0.78
N PHE A 162 -8.56 7.88 -1.75
CA PHE A 162 -9.12 9.23 -1.66
C PHE A 162 -10.47 9.19 -0.92
N GLU A 163 -10.76 10.18 -0.08
CA GLU A 163 -12.00 10.24 0.70
C GLU A 163 -13.25 10.17 -0.19
N ALA A 164 -13.17 10.76 -1.37
CA ALA A 164 -14.24 10.71 -2.36
C ALA A 164 -14.62 9.29 -2.83
N LEU A 165 -13.82 8.26 -2.52
CA LEU A 165 -14.05 6.86 -2.87
C LEU A 165 -14.57 6.03 -1.68
N ARG A 166 -14.95 6.68 -0.59
CA ARG A 166 -15.59 6.06 0.58
C ARG A 166 -17.00 5.60 0.23
N LEU A 167 -17.38 4.44 0.78
CA LEU A 167 -18.65 3.76 0.57
C LEU A 167 -19.32 3.47 1.93
N PRO A 168 -20.64 3.42 2.00
CA PRO A 168 -21.33 2.96 3.21
C PRO A 168 -20.98 1.50 3.56
N THR A 169 -20.86 0.64 2.57
CA THR A 169 -20.46 -0.77 2.71
C THR A 169 -19.94 -1.33 1.41
N ILE A 170 -19.02 -2.29 1.49
CA ILE A 170 -18.66 -3.16 0.36
C ILE A 170 -19.39 -4.51 0.44
N TYR A 171 -20.31 -4.68 1.38
CA TYR A 171 -20.93 -5.97 1.75
C TYR A 171 -19.85 -7.02 2.07
N PRO A 172 -19.04 -6.81 3.14
CA PRO A 172 -17.90 -7.66 3.44
C PRO A 172 -18.31 -9.10 3.69
N GLN A 173 -17.48 -10.03 3.19
CA GLN A 173 -17.67 -11.47 3.29
C GLN A 173 -16.69 -12.05 4.31
N PRO A 174 -16.89 -13.27 4.82
CA PRO A 174 -16.05 -13.86 5.86
C PRO A 174 -14.55 -13.95 5.52
N HIS A 175 -14.20 -13.93 4.24
CA HIS A 175 -12.82 -13.97 3.77
C HIS A 175 -12.19 -12.59 3.53
N ASP A 176 -12.98 -11.53 3.58
CA ASP A 176 -12.45 -10.17 3.47
C ASP A 176 -11.78 -9.77 4.79
N ILE A 177 -10.59 -9.22 4.72
CA ILE A 177 -9.81 -8.80 5.89
C ILE A 177 -9.80 -7.27 5.96
N PRO A 178 -10.27 -6.66 7.06
CA PRO A 178 -10.26 -5.20 7.20
C PRO A 178 -8.83 -4.68 7.38
N MET A 179 -8.64 -3.39 7.10
CA MET A 179 -7.40 -2.67 7.39
C MET A 179 -7.30 -2.42 8.90
N ASN A 180 -6.09 -2.14 9.41
CA ASN A 180 -5.91 -1.58 10.75
C ASN A 180 -6.14 -0.07 10.76
N PHE A 181 -5.69 0.59 9.67
CA PHE A 181 -5.90 2.01 9.44
C PHE A 181 -6.32 2.27 8.00
N VAL A 182 -7.05 3.35 7.80
CA VAL A 182 -7.32 3.94 6.48
C VAL A 182 -6.79 5.36 6.50
N VAL A 183 -5.98 5.71 5.50
CA VAL A 183 -5.42 7.06 5.34
C VAL A 183 -5.93 7.67 4.05
N THR A 184 -6.56 8.83 4.17
CA THR A 184 -7.03 9.65 3.06
C THR A 184 -6.45 11.06 3.17
N GLU A 185 -6.72 11.91 2.18
CA GLU A 185 -6.40 13.34 2.27
C GLU A 185 -7.18 14.06 3.37
N ALA A 186 -8.31 13.51 3.81
CA ALA A 186 -9.13 14.12 4.84
C ALA A 186 -8.63 13.77 6.26
N ALA A 187 -8.28 12.51 6.51
CA ALA A 187 -7.92 12.03 7.85
C ALA A 187 -7.13 10.72 7.85
N ILE A 188 -6.58 10.38 9.02
CA ILE A 188 -6.21 9.03 9.41
C ILE A 188 -7.39 8.45 10.18
N TYR A 189 -7.85 7.28 9.79
CA TYR A 189 -8.89 6.54 10.49
C TYR A 189 -8.31 5.25 11.07
N GLN A 190 -8.46 5.06 12.37
CA GLN A 190 -8.25 3.75 13.00
C GLN A 190 -9.51 2.91 12.80
N VAL A 191 -9.34 1.68 12.34
CA VAL A 191 -10.45 0.72 12.22
C VAL A 191 -10.70 0.11 13.59
N ARG A 192 -11.92 0.30 14.10
CA ARG A 192 -12.39 -0.18 15.41
C ARG A 192 -13.65 -1.05 15.23
N PRO A 193 -14.06 -1.83 16.23
CA PRO A 193 -15.30 -2.62 16.15
C PRO A 193 -16.54 -1.78 15.80
N VAL A 194 -16.54 -0.50 16.19
CA VAL A 194 -17.62 0.45 15.89
C VAL A 194 -17.51 1.12 14.52
N GLY A 195 -16.44 0.86 13.77
CA GLY A 195 -16.17 1.43 12.45
C GLY A 195 -14.93 2.32 12.41
N LEU A 196 -14.85 3.15 11.39
CA LEU A 196 -13.75 4.11 11.19
C LEU A 196 -13.82 5.23 12.23
N SER A 197 -12.76 5.38 13.00
CA SER A 197 -12.61 6.45 14.00
C SER A 197 -11.46 7.36 13.59
N PRO A 198 -11.71 8.65 13.32
CA PRO A 198 -10.63 9.58 12.99
C PRO A 198 -9.67 9.72 14.19
N VAL A 199 -8.38 9.80 13.89
CA VAL A 199 -7.30 9.98 14.86
C VAL A 199 -6.32 11.02 14.35
N THR A 200 -5.67 11.74 15.26
CA THR A 200 -4.64 12.71 14.90
C THR A 200 -3.31 12.03 14.54
N ASN A 201 -2.39 12.78 13.95
CA ASN A 201 -1.02 12.29 13.69
C ASN A 201 -0.33 11.93 15.02
N GLU A 202 -0.52 12.72 16.07
CA GLU A 202 0.07 12.55 17.38
C GLU A 202 -0.48 11.30 18.09
N GLU A 203 -1.78 11.07 18.00
CA GLU A 203 -2.41 9.85 18.52
C GLU A 203 -1.87 8.62 17.81
N CYS A 204 -1.78 8.64 16.47
CA CYS A 204 -1.17 7.54 15.70
C CYS A 204 0.29 7.33 16.05
N ALA A 205 1.07 8.40 16.15
CA ALA A 205 2.50 8.33 16.47
C ALA A 205 2.76 7.80 17.90
N SER A 206 1.80 7.97 18.81
CA SER A 206 1.87 7.47 20.17
C SER A 206 1.43 6.01 20.33
N LEU A 207 0.88 5.38 19.31
CA LEU A 207 0.49 3.98 19.36
C LEU A 207 1.73 3.10 19.65
N ARG A 208 1.59 2.25 20.67
CA ARG A 208 2.69 1.44 21.16
C ARG A 208 3.24 0.51 20.09
N THR A 209 4.54 0.32 20.17
CA THR A 209 5.36 -0.57 19.32
C THR A 209 4.86 -2.03 19.28
N GLU A 210 3.97 -2.45 20.15
CA GLU A 210 3.38 -3.79 20.17
C GLU A 210 2.56 -4.11 18.91
N LEU A 211 1.95 -3.09 18.29
CA LEU A 211 1.31 -3.23 16.97
C LEU A 211 2.35 -3.30 15.84
N PHE A 212 3.59 -2.96 16.12
CA PHE A 212 4.70 -2.79 15.19
C PHE A 212 5.91 -3.62 15.62
N ALA A 213 5.72 -4.77 16.29
CA ALA A 213 6.83 -5.62 16.69
C ALA A 213 7.63 -6.02 15.44
N PRO A 214 8.83 -5.46 15.23
CA PRO A 214 9.57 -5.70 14.01
C PRO A 214 9.97 -7.17 13.96
N HIS A 215 9.59 -7.87 12.90
CA HIS A 215 10.30 -9.06 12.50
C HIS A 215 11.68 -8.61 12.05
N ARG A 216 12.66 -8.75 12.91
CA ARG A 216 14.05 -8.56 12.52
C ARG A 216 14.37 -9.58 11.45
N TYR A 217 14.27 -9.14 10.18
CA TYR A 217 14.88 -9.88 9.09
C TYR A 217 16.34 -10.08 9.46
N GLN A 218 16.71 -11.34 9.68
CA GLN A 218 18.12 -11.73 9.72
C GLN A 218 18.48 -12.11 8.28
N PRO A 219 19.28 -11.31 7.56
CA PRO A 219 19.75 -11.71 6.24
C PRO A 219 20.46 -13.05 6.40
N LYS A 220 20.07 -14.03 5.58
CA LYS A 220 20.85 -15.28 5.48
C LYS A 220 22.25 -14.86 5.01
N LEU A 221 23.23 -14.94 5.92
CA LEU A 221 24.63 -14.72 5.61
C LEU A 221 25.00 -15.62 4.41
N GLY A 222 25.26 -15.02 3.23
CA GLY A 222 25.66 -15.73 2.04
C GLY A 222 24.80 -15.56 0.79
N GLY A 223 23.70 -14.80 0.83
CA GLY A 223 22.94 -14.46 -0.39
C GLY A 223 23.73 -13.49 -1.28
N LYS A 224 23.79 -13.77 -2.60
CA LYS A 224 24.45 -12.92 -3.62
C LYS A 224 23.94 -11.47 -3.69
N TYR A 225 22.96 -11.10 -2.88
CA TYR A 225 22.21 -9.84 -2.90
C TYR A 225 22.03 -9.25 -1.50
N ALA A 226 23.03 -9.43 -0.61
CA ALA A 226 23.08 -8.64 0.61
C ALA A 226 23.02 -7.15 0.21
N MET A 227 22.03 -6.41 0.70
CA MET A 227 21.98 -4.96 0.56
C MET A 227 23.33 -4.42 1.00
N PRO A 228 24.05 -3.61 0.17
CA PRO A 228 25.23 -2.92 0.67
C PRO A 228 24.76 -1.96 1.74
N ASP A 229 25.17 -2.19 2.97
CA ASP A 229 24.76 -1.45 4.17
C ASP A 229 25.20 0.02 4.19
N ALA A 230 25.95 0.50 3.19
CA ALA A 230 26.59 1.79 3.30
C ALA A 230 26.55 2.70 2.07
N GLU A 231 26.17 2.22 0.90
CA GLU A 231 26.22 3.02 -0.33
C GLU A 231 24.98 2.90 -1.18
N VAL A 232 23.84 3.27 -0.63
CA VAL A 232 22.79 3.79 -1.50
C VAL A 232 23.26 5.21 -1.85
N PRO A 233 23.72 5.46 -3.08
CA PRO A 233 24.11 6.81 -3.46
C PRO A 233 22.94 7.74 -3.15
N ARG A 234 23.19 8.85 -2.47
CA ARG A 234 22.19 9.88 -2.18
C ARG A 234 21.45 10.38 -3.44
N TYR A 235 21.86 9.89 -4.60
CA TYR A 235 21.43 10.32 -5.94
C TYR A 235 20.87 9.19 -6.80
N SER A 236 20.69 7.99 -6.31
CA SER A 236 20.27 6.88 -7.17
C SER A 236 18.81 6.93 -7.60
N SER A 237 18.12 8.03 -7.43
CA SER A 237 16.70 8.03 -7.69
C SER A 237 16.06 9.14 -8.50
N PRO A 238 16.70 10.18 -8.95
CA PRO A 238 16.03 11.09 -9.88
C PRO A 238 15.62 10.37 -11.17
N VAL A 239 16.43 9.43 -11.63
CA VAL A 239 16.19 8.76 -12.92
C VAL A 239 15.03 7.78 -12.86
N CYS A 240 14.91 6.97 -11.79
CA CYS A 240 13.76 6.08 -11.63
C CYS A 240 12.45 6.84 -11.44
N TYR A 241 12.48 7.97 -10.77
CA TYR A 241 11.29 8.78 -10.57
C TYR A 241 11.04 9.74 -11.75
N ALA A 242 12.06 10.30 -12.38
CA ALA A 242 11.89 11.26 -13.46
C ALA A 242 11.47 10.61 -14.79
N ASN A 243 11.93 9.39 -15.08
CA ASN A 243 11.51 8.67 -16.29
C ASN A 243 10.14 7.97 -16.15
N GLU A 244 9.66 7.80 -14.94
CA GLU A 244 8.38 7.17 -14.65
C GLU A 244 7.25 8.18 -14.44
N PHE A 245 7.59 9.41 -14.12
CA PHE A 245 6.72 10.56 -14.21
C PHE A 245 6.93 11.17 -15.59
N SER A 246 6.25 10.63 -16.62
CA SER A 246 6.10 11.37 -17.86
C SER A 246 5.52 12.75 -17.55
N ALA A 247 5.83 13.75 -18.36
CA ALA A 247 5.26 15.10 -18.24
C ALA A 247 3.73 15.04 -18.10
N ASP A 248 3.08 14.04 -18.72
CA ASP A 248 1.63 13.77 -18.65
C ASP A 248 1.15 13.36 -17.26
N TYR A 249 1.99 12.77 -16.40
CA TYR A 249 1.61 12.43 -15.03
C TYR A 249 1.52 13.67 -14.13
N PHE A 250 2.32 14.70 -14.41
CA PHE A 250 2.33 15.96 -13.66
C PHE A 250 1.46 17.04 -14.30
N GLY A 251 0.77 16.76 -15.41
CA GLY A 251 -0.14 17.69 -16.05
C GLY A 251 0.58 18.98 -16.47
N ALA A 252 1.56 18.86 -17.37
CA ALA A 252 2.07 20.01 -18.09
C ALA A 252 1.04 20.48 -19.12
#